data_4f6200a892635eafe3ba76143da19358
#
_entry.id   4f6200a892635eafe3ba76143da19358
#
_cell.length_a   1.000
_cell.length_b   1.000
_cell.length_c   1.000
_cell.angle_alpha   90.00
_cell.angle_beta   90.00
_cell.angle_gamma   90.00
#
_symmetry.space_group_name_H-M   'P 1'
#
loop_
_entity.id
_entity.type
_entity.pdbx_description
1 polymer ?
#
loop_
_entity_poly.entity_id
_entity_poly.type
_entity_poly.pdbx_seq_one_letter_code
_entity_poly.pdbx_strand_id
1 'polypeptide(L)'
;MVGTYGTKTRAIGAFADSLVAGVWQQAVNLTMPTGTSSNPRVMFFGFAGVSCPTTNFCATGGQYRDAAGNVQGFLINEVGGIWQPATQLSLPSAAQWAGHNGGVVAVTCVAARTCTAAGAYVDAAGNYATGT
;
A
#
# COMPACT_ATOMS: atom_id res chain seq x y z
N MET A 1 -9.91 8.78 -2.42
CA MET A 1 -8.58 9.34 -2.08
C MET A 1 -7.91 8.46 -1.03
N VAL A 2 -6.61 8.30 -1.10
CA VAL A 2 -5.80 7.62 -0.07
C VAL A 2 -4.66 8.53 0.35
N GLY A 3 -4.18 8.40 1.58
CA GLY A 3 -3.12 9.25 2.07
C GLY A 3 -2.59 8.82 3.44
N THR A 4 -1.69 9.64 3.97
CA THR A 4 -1.09 9.46 5.28
C THR A 4 -1.28 10.68 6.15
N TYR A 5 -1.25 10.49 7.47
CA TYR A 5 -1.36 11.58 8.44
C TYR A 5 -0.44 11.32 9.64
N GLY A 6 0.00 12.40 10.29
CA GLY A 6 0.75 12.31 11.54
C GLY A 6 -0.18 12.32 12.74
N THR A 7 0.08 11.46 13.71
CA THR A 7 -0.62 11.43 14.99
C THR A 7 0.09 12.32 16.02
N LYS A 8 -0.60 12.63 17.13
CA LYS A 8 -0.01 13.40 18.25
C LYS A 8 1.21 12.69 18.88
N THR A 9 1.29 11.38 18.75
CA THR A 9 2.42 10.56 19.22
C THR A 9 3.54 10.42 18.18
N ARG A 10 3.49 11.21 17.10
CA ARG A 10 4.41 11.18 15.95
C ARG A 10 4.36 9.89 15.14
N ALA A 11 3.41 9.00 15.38
CA ALA A 11 3.15 7.87 14.50
C ALA A 11 2.51 8.36 13.20
N ILE A 12 2.71 7.61 12.13
CA ILE A 12 2.06 7.87 10.84
C ILE A 12 0.89 6.88 10.68
N GLY A 13 -0.30 7.41 10.41
CA GLY A 13 -1.46 6.63 10.04
C GLY A 13 -1.70 6.66 8.54
N ALA A 14 -2.40 5.65 8.04
CA ALA A 14 -2.88 5.59 6.66
C ALA A 14 -4.41 5.76 6.67
N PHE A 15 -4.95 6.46 5.69
CA PHE A 15 -6.39 6.69 5.58
C PHE A 15 -6.87 6.57 4.13
N ALA A 16 -8.15 6.29 4.00
CA ALA A 16 -8.88 6.42 2.74
C ALA A 16 -10.12 7.28 2.95
N ASP A 17 -10.50 7.99 1.91
CA ASP A 17 -11.75 8.74 1.84
C ASP A 17 -12.39 8.51 0.47
N SER A 18 -13.71 8.44 0.44
CA SER A 18 -14.49 8.12 -0.74
C SER A 18 -15.47 9.25 -1.06
N LEU A 19 -15.58 9.59 -2.35
CA LEU A 19 -16.59 10.52 -2.86
C LEU A 19 -17.83 9.71 -3.27
N VAL A 20 -18.94 9.91 -2.58
CA VAL A 20 -20.21 9.23 -2.86
C VAL A 20 -21.27 10.28 -3.18
N ALA A 21 -21.88 10.18 -4.34
CA ALA A 21 -22.92 11.12 -4.83
C ALA A 21 -22.50 12.60 -4.71
N GLY A 22 -21.22 12.89 -4.98
CA GLY A 22 -20.67 14.25 -4.91
C GLY A 22 -20.30 14.75 -3.52
N VAL A 23 -20.39 13.92 -2.48
CA VAL A 23 -20.04 14.26 -1.11
C VAL A 23 -18.89 13.40 -0.62
N TRP A 24 -17.82 14.05 -0.13
CA TRP A 24 -16.73 13.37 0.56
C TRP A 24 -17.22 12.81 1.88
N GLN A 25 -16.95 11.53 2.10
CA GLN A 25 -17.32 10.82 3.31
C GLN A 25 -16.31 11.06 4.43
N GLN A 26 -16.60 10.57 5.62
CA GLN A 26 -15.60 10.60 6.69
C GLN A 26 -14.45 9.63 6.34
N ALA A 27 -13.21 10.16 6.39
CA ALA A 27 -12.02 9.34 6.18
C ALA A 27 -11.95 8.18 7.19
N VAL A 28 -11.59 7.01 6.71
CA VAL A 28 -11.42 5.80 7.52
C VAL A 28 -9.95 5.43 7.63
N ASN A 29 -9.54 4.92 8.79
CA ASN A 29 -8.19 4.41 8.98
C ASN A 29 -8.00 3.09 8.20
N LEU A 30 -6.88 2.98 7.51
CA LEU A 30 -6.46 1.76 6.84
C LEU A 30 -5.61 0.91 7.78
N THR A 31 -5.92 -0.38 7.83
CA THR A 31 -5.14 -1.35 8.60
C THR A 31 -3.96 -1.81 7.77
N MET A 32 -2.75 -1.46 8.17
CA MET A 32 -1.51 -1.83 7.49
C MET A 32 -1.12 -3.29 7.80
N PRO A 33 -0.22 -3.91 6.99
CA PRO A 33 0.20 -5.29 7.23
C PRO A 33 0.77 -5.50 8.62
N THR A 34 0.61 -6.71 9.16
CA THR A 34 1.28 -7.12 10.39
C THR A 34 2.80 -7.00 10.23
N GLY A 35 3.50 -6.57 11.27
CA GLY A 35 4.94 -6.31 11.20
C GLY A 35 5.32 -4.92 10.69
N THR A 36 4.35 -4.06 10.39
CA THR A 36 4.63 -2.64 10.12
C THR A 36 5.35 -2.00 11.32
N SER A 37 6.38 -1.22 11.05
CA SER A 37 7.15 -0.54 12.10
C SER A 37 6.24 0.38 12.93
N SER A 38 6.31 0.25 14.24
CA SER A 38 5.68 1.18 15.19
C SER A 38 6.58 2.37 15.56
N ASN A 39 7.85 2.38 15.10
CA ASN A 39 8.79 3.45 15.40
C ASN A 39 8.47 4.69 14.53
N PRO A 40 8.03 5.80 15.12
CA PRO A 40 7.61 6.98 14.36
C PRO A 40 8.75 7.65 13.58
N ARG A 41 10.01 7.36 13.90
CA ARG A 41 11.19 7.93 13.22
C ARG A 41 11.56 7.17 11.94
N VAL A 42 11.13 5.92 11.82
CA VAL A 42 11.45 5.05 10.67
C VAL A 42 10.20 4.57 9.95
N MET A 43 9.03 4.86 10.51
CA MET A 43 7.76 4.55 9.88
C MET A 43 7.62 5.38 8.60
N PHE A 44 7.42 4.71 7.49
CA PHE A 44 7.21 5.32 6.19
C PHE A 44 6.08 4.59 5.47
N PHE A 45 5.14 5.35 4.93
CA PHE A 45 4.12 4.87 4.03
C PHE A 45 4.12 5.73 2.78
N GLY A 46 4.02 5.10 1.62
CA GLY A 46 3.79 5.78 0.37
C GLY A 46 2.70 5.05 -0.39
N PHE A 47 1.71 5.78 -0.88
CA PHE A 47 0.69 5.25 -1.77
C PHE A 47 1.07 5.54 -3.22
N ALA A 48 0.82 4.54 -4.08
CA ALA A 48 1.07 4.63 -5.52
C ALA A 48 -0.13 5.17 -6.31
N GLY A 49 -1.23 5.43 -5.64
CA GLY A 49 -2.49 5.86 -6.24
C GLY A 49 -3.63 4.89 -5.91
N VAL A 50 -4.82 5.21 -6.37
CA VAL A 50 -6.02 4.40 -6.20
C VAL A 50 -6.72 4.24 -7.54
N SER A 51 -7.21 3.03 -7.82
CA SER A 51 -7.99 2.71 -9.02
C SER A 51 -9.34 2.13 -8.62
N CYS A 52 -10.42 2.74 -9.09
CA CYS A 52 -11.80 2.34 -8.79
C CYS A 52 -12.55 2.09 -10.10
N PRO A 53 -12.54 0.85 -10.64
CA PRO A 53 -13.23 0.53 -11.89
C PRO A 53 -14.76 0.50 -11.74
N THR A 54 -15.26 0.39 -10.51
CA THR A 54 -16.69 0.43 -10.18
C THR A 54 -16.92 1.19 -8.88
N THR A 55 -18.16 1.56 -8.60
CA THR A 55 -18.58 2.25 -7.38
C THR A 55 -18.44 1.39 -6.10
N ASN A 56 -18.29 0.07 -6.26
CA ASN A 56 -18.23 -0.90 -5.16
C ASN A 56 -16.89 -1.63 -5.06
N PHE A 57 -15.88 -1.15 -5.78
CA PHE A 57 -14.56 -1.74 -5.73
C PHE A 57 -13.48 -0.72 -6.05
N CYS A 58 -12.52 -0.58 -5.15
CA CYS A 58 -11.28 0.14 -5.39
C CYS A 58 -10.08 -0.74 -5.00
N ALA A 59 -8.93 -0.45 -5.59
CA ALA A 59 -7.66 -1.01 -5.18
C ALA A 59 -6.61 0.08 -5.09
N THR A 60 -5.74 -0.04 -4.11
CA THR A 60 -4.56 0.80 -3.93
C THR A 60 -3.39 -0.05 -3.49
N GLY A 61 -2.21 0.47 -3.66
CA GLY A 61 -0.98 -0.15 -3.18
C GLY A 61 0.06 0.89 -2.88
N GLY A 62 1.20 0.44 -2.43
CA GLY A 62 2.30 1.32 -2.06
C GLY A 62 3.42 0.57 -1.37
N GLN A 63 4.10 1.28 -0.50
CA GLN A 63 5.21 0.74 0.27
C GLN A 63 5.13 1.17 1.73
N TYR A 64 5.64 0.32 2.61
CA TYR A 64 5.75 0.59 4.03
C TYR A 64 7.09 0.08 4.57
N ARG A 65 7.47 0.52 5.75
CA ARG A 65 8.66 0.01 6.43
C ARG A 65 8.24 -0.97 7.52
N ASP A 66 8.83 -2.16 7.50
CA ASP A 66 8.60 -3.17 8.53
C ASP A 66 9.41 -2.88 9.82
N ALA A 67 9.20 -3.69 10.85
CA ALA A 67 9.87 -3.53 12.14
C ALA A 67 11.39 -3.76 12.08
N ALA A 68 11.87 -4.49 11.07
CA ALA A 68 13.30 -4.69 10.81
C ALA A 68 13.93 -3.53 10.01
N GLY A 69 13.12 -2.58 9.54
CA GLY A 69 13.56 -1.42 8.78
C GLY A 69 13.55 -1.62 7.27
N ASN A 70 13.08 -2.76 6.76
CA ASN A 70 13.01 -3.02 5.33
C ASN A 70 11.79 -2.35 4.71
N VAL A 71 11.90 -1.98 3.44
CA VAL A 71 10.78 -1.45 2.65
C VAL A 71 10.05 -2.59 1.99
N GLN A 72 8.75 -2.72 2.27
CA GLN A 72 7.87 -3.77 1.78
C GLN A 72 6.74 -3.17 0.95
N GLY A 73 6.31 -3.89 -0.09
CA GLY A 73 5.12 -3.54 -0.84
C GLY A 73 3.84 -4.02 -0.16
N PHE A 74 2.75 -3.30 -0.36
CA PHE A 74 1.42 -3.71 0.08
C PHE A 74 0.36 -3.42 -0.96
N LEU A 75 -0.76 -4.13 -0.85
CA LEU A 75 -1.99 -3.91 -1.61
C LEU A 75 -3.18 -3.86 -0.64
N ILE A 76 -4.14 -3.01 -0.95
CA ILE A 76 -5.40 -2.88 -0.20
C ILE A 76 -6.54 -2.80 -1.20
N ASN A 77 -7.65 -3.49 -0.91
CA ASN A 77 -8.88 -3.41 -1.68
C ASN A 77 -10.01 -2.81 -0.83
N GLU A 78 -10.87 -2.06 -1.47
CA GLU A 78 -12.18 -1.68 -0.94
C GLU A 78 -13.23 -2.53 -1.68
N VAL A 79 -14.14 -3.12 -0.91
CA VAL A 79 -15.23 -3.95 -1.44
C VAL A 79 -16.53 -3.54 -0.76
N GLY A 80 -17.47 -3.04 -1.56
CA GLY A 80 -18.79 -2.62 -1.06
C GLY A 80 -18.72 -1.48 -0.04
N GLY A 81 -17.79 -0.54 -0.19
CA GLY A 81 -17.59 0.59 0.74
C GLY A 81 -16.70 0.27 1.95
N ILE A 82 -16.15 -0.94 2.05
CA ILE A 82 -15.34 -1.38 3.19
C ILE A 82 -13.91 -1.65 2.74
N TRP A 83 -12.97 -0.87 3.25
CA TRP A 83 -11.54 -1.08 3.06
C TRP A 83 -11.06 -2.30 3.85
N GLN A 84 -10.50 -3.27 3.14
CA GLN A 84 -9.96 -4.49 3.73
C GLN A 84 -8.59 -4.23 4.36
N PRO A 85 -8.12 -5.09 5.30
CA PRO A 85 -6.76 -5.02 5.78
C PRO A 85 -5.74 -5.13 4.63
N ALA A 86 -4.64 -4.40 4.73
CA ALA A 86 -3.57 -4.45 3.75
C ALA A 86 -2.90 -5.83 3.73
N THR A 87 -2.61 -6.30 2.53
CA THR A 87 -1.85 -7.53 2.29
C THR A 87 -0.44 -7.17 1.87
N GLN A 88 0.56 -7.76 2.51
CA GLN A 88 1.95 -7.63 2.09
C GLN A 88 2.14 -8.30 0.72
N LEU A 89 2.84 -7.62 -0.18
CA LEU A 89 3.16 -8.16 -1.49
C LEU A 89 4.29 -9.20 -1.37
N SER A 90 4.08 -10.38 -1.96
CA SER A 90 5.14 -11.35 -2.14
C SER A 90 6.04 -10.92 -3.30
N LEU A 91 7.30 -10.63 -3.00
CA LEU A 91 8.29 -10.28 -4.02
C LEU A 91 8.77 -11.54 -4.76
N PRO A 92 9.27 -11.41 -6.02
CA PRO A 92 9.93 -12.50 -6.72
C PRO A 92 11.08 -13.09 -5.90
N SER A 93 11.40 -14.38 -6.12
CA SER A 93 12.46 -15.09 -5.37
C SER A 93 13.82 -14.40 -5.45
N ALA A 94 14.13 -13.74 -6.57
CA ALA A 94 15.36 -12.95 -6.74
C ALA A 94 15.45 -11.74 -5.79
N ALA A 95 14.33 -11.27 -5.26
CA ALA A 95 14.25 -10.17 -4.30
C ALA A 95 14.30 -10.64 -2.84
N GLN A 96 14.32 -11.93 -2.58
CA GLN A 96 14.24 -12.52 -1.23
C GLN A 96 15.62 -12.67 -0.58
N TRP A 97 16.31 -11.57 -0.37
CA TRP A 97 17.53 -11.54 0.43
C TRP A 97 17.40 -10.60 1.62
N ALA A 98 18.32 -10.65 2.56
CA ALA A 98 18.29 -9.80 3.75
C ALA A 98 18.28 -8.32 3.35
N GLY A 99 17.20 -7.61 3.70
CA GLY A 99 17.02 -6.20 3.37
C GLY A 99 15.94 -5.91 2.34
N HIS A 100 15.04 -6.87 2.05
CA HIS A 100 13.90 -6.74 1.13
C HIS A 100 13.43 -5.30 0.94
N ASN A 101 13.86 -4.67 -0.15
CA ASN A 101 13.44 -3.32 -0.49
C ASN A 101 12.63 -3.39 -1.79
N GLY A 102 11.34 -3.25 -1.66
CA GLY A 102 10.45 -3.25 -2.79
C GLY A 102 9.14 -2.58 -2.47
N GLY A 103 8.44 -2.09 -3.48
CA GLY A 103 7.18 -1.41 -3.30
C GLY A 103 6.36 -1.37 -4.57
N VAL A 104 5.07 -1.16 -4.41
CA VAL A 104 4.14 -0.90 -5.51
C VAL A 104 4.27 0.55 -5.91
N VAL A 105 4.43 0.81 -7.21
CA VAL A 105 4.53 2.17 -7.79
C VAL A 105 3.31 2.54 -8.62
N ALA A 106 2.50 1.55 -9.03
CA ALA A 106 1.25 1.79 -9.73
C ALA A 106 0.26 0.66 -9.50
N VAL A 107 -1.03 0.99 -9.46
CA VAL A 107 -2.15 0.02 -9.48
C VAL A 107 -3.16 0.50 -10.50
N THR A 108 -3.63 -0.41 -11.34
CA THR A 108 -4.72 -0.15 -12.27
C THR A 108 -5.69 -1.32 -12.29
N CYS A 109 -6.97 -1.03 -12.41
CA CYS A 109 -8.03 -2.04 -12.45
C CYS A 109 -8.88 -1.84 -13.72
N VAL A 110 -9.10 -2.89 -14.48
CA VAL A 110 -9.98 -2.89 -15.67
C VAL A 110 -11.41 -3.32 -15.33
N ALA A 111 -11.58 -4.03 -14.21
CA ALA A 111 -12.87 -4.43 -13.66
C ALA A 111 -12.75 -4.65 -12.15
N ALA A 112 -13.89 -4.81 -11.47
CA ALA A 112 -13.88 -5.22 -10.06
C ALA A 112 -13.10 -6.52 -9.89
N ARG A 113 -12.15 -6.55 -8.94
CA ARG A 113 -11.27 -7.68 -8.65
C ARG A 113 -10.32 -8.10 -9.79
N THR A 114 -10.19 -7.29 -10.83
CA THR A 114 -9.27 -7.52 -11.94
C THR A 114 -8.33 -6.32 -12.05
N CYS A 115 -7.22 -6.41 -11.35
CA CYS A 115 -6.24 -5.33 -11.22
C CYS A 115 -4.83 -5.84 -11.54
N THR A 116 -4.00 -4.93 -12.00
CA THR A 116 -2.56 -5.13 -12.14
C THR A 116 -1.85 -4.13 -11.25
N ALA A 117 -0.87 -4.60 -10.52
CA ALA A 117 0.06 -3.77 -9.75
C ALA A 117 1.46 -3.89 -10.37
N ALA A 118 2.11 -2.76 -10.56
CA ALA A 118 3.51 -2.71 -10.96
C ALA A 118 4.37 -2.17 -9.81
N GLY A 119 5.58 -2.66 -9.70
CA GLY A 119 6.47 -2.28 -8.62
C GLY A 119 7.94 -2.36 -9.00
N ALA A 120 8.79 -1.98 -8.06
CA ALA A 120 10.23 -2.11 -8.15
C ALA A 120 10.76 -2.77 -6.88
N TYR A 121 11.86 -3.48 -7.01
CA TYR A 121 12.56 -4.09 -5.88
C TYR A 121 14.07 -4.06 -6.10
N VAL A 122 14.82 -4.27 -5.04
CA VAL A 122 16.27 -4.43 -5.10
C VAL A 122 16.58 -5.93 -5.06
N ASP A 123 17.32 -6.41 -6.05
CA ASP A 123 17.72 -7.82 -6.14
C ASP A 123 18.88 -8.16 -5.18
N ALA A 124 19.26 -9.44 -5.13
CA ALA A 124 20.35 -9.92 -4.26
C ALA A 124 21.72 -9.31 -4.59
N ALA A 125 21.91 -8.77 -5.79
CA ALA A 125 23.13 -8.09 -6.22
C ALA A 125 23.10 -6.57 -5.91
N GLY A 126 21.99 -6.06 -5.37
CA GLY A 126 21.80 -4.65 -5.06
C GLY A 126 21.30 -3.80 -6.24
N ASN A 127 20.85 -4.43 -7.33
CA ASN A 127 20.34 -3.72 -8.50
C ASN A 127 18.83 -3.49 -8.38
N TYR A 128 18.36 -2.38 -8.93
CA TYR A 128 16.93 -2.13 -9.08
C TYR A 128 16.37 -3.00 -10.20
N ALA A 129 15.30 -3.72 -9.90
CA ALA A 129 14.53 -4.51 -10.84
C ALA A 129 13.03 -4.13 -10.75
N THR A 130 12.32 -4.31 -11.87
CA THR A 130 10.88 -4.04 -11.96
C THR A 130 10.11 -5.34 -12.04
N GLY A 131 8.90 -5.36 -11.48
CA GLY A 131 7.97 -6.48 -11.52
C GLY A 131 6.54 -5.99 -11.75
N THR A 132 5.76 -6.83 -12.36
CA THR A 132 4.31 -6.64 -12.57
C THR A 132 3.55 -7.80 -11.98
#